data_55b6d5e24dcb967f4d1115c1a51a3fed
#
_entry.id   55b6d5e24dcb967f4d1115c1a51a3fed
#
_cell.length_a   1.000
_cell.length_b   1.000
_cell.length_c   1.000
_cell.angle_alpha   90.00
_cell.angle_beta   90.00
_cell.angle_gamma   90.00
#
_symmetry.space_group_name_H-M   'P 1'
#
loop_
_entity.id
_entity.type
_entity.pdbx_description
1 polymer ?
#
loop_
_entity_poly.entity_id
_entity_poly.type
_entity_poly.pdbx_seq_one_letter_code
_entity_poly.pdbx_strand_id
1 'polypeptide(L)'
;IAQCLVGSEMCIRDSRYAGAMAAMQEAGVPFEDKRFIETRFSLKGAYDTTRAFFATQSDTTAVFCMSDTVAMGVIRALTDMGRRVPEDVGVIGFDGIEMSKFFVPRITTIEQPIDEIARESVRVLMDMLENGRPPRHIVVPAKVQMRESV
;
A
#
# COMPACT_ATOMS: atom_id res chain seq x y z
N ILE A 1 10.03 -10.57 -6.10
CA ILE A 1 9.03 -9.57 -5.64
C ILE A 1 9.06 -9.60 -4.12
N ALA A 2 9.50 -8.54 -3.51
CA ALA A 2 9.42 -8.38 -2.07
C ALA A 2 8.25 -7.47 -1.74
N GLN A 3 7.57 -7.79 -0.66
CA GLN A 3 6.50 -6.96 -0.14
C GLN A 3 6.96 -6.26 1.13
N CYS A 4 6.78 -4.96 1.15
CA CYS A 4 6.84 -4.20 2.37
C CYS A 4 5.44 -4.12 2.96
N LEU A 5 5.22 -4.79 4.07
CA LEU A 5 3.96 -4.79 4.78
C LEU A 5 4.13 -4.10 6.11
N VAL A 6 3.35 -3.06 6.29
CA VAL A 6 3.47 -2.20 7.44
C VAL A 6 2.17 -2.08 8.17
N GLY A 7 2.24 -2.04 9.42
CA GLY A 7 1.25 -1.46 10.28
C GLY A 7 1.03 -2.27 11.53
N SER A 8 1.06 -1.56 12.61
CA SER A 8 0.40 -1.95 13.83
C SER A 8 -1.09 -2.05 13.54
N GLU A 9 -1.65 -3.20 13.82
CA GLU A 9 -3.05 -3.44 14.10
C GLU A 9 -4.06 -3.44 12.95
N MET A 10 -4.65 -4.60 12.79
CA MET A 10 -6.03 -4.93 12.44
C MET A 10 -6.38 -5.15 10.97
N CYS A 11 -7.57 -5.69 10.80
CA CYS A 11 -8.27 -6.21 9.60
C CYS A 11 -7.93 -5.58 8.24
N ILE A 12 -7.59 -4.29 8.19
CA ILE A 12 -7.22 -3.60 6.94
C ILE A 12 -5.89 -4.11 6.41
N ARG A 13 -4.88 -4.27 7.26
CA ARG A 13 -3.59 -4.84 6.89
C ARG A 13 -3.77 -6.25 6.36
N ASP A 14 -4.51 -7.06 7.12
CA ASP A 14 -4.67 -8.47 6.81
C ASP A 14 -5.41 -8.68 5.48
N SER A 15 -6.40 -7.84 5.17
CA SER A 15 -7.11 -7.87 3.89
C SER A 15 -6.22 -7.46 2.72
N ARG A 16 -5.41 -6.41 2.87
CA ARG A 16 -4.45 -5.96 1.84
C ARG A 16 -3.37 -7.03 1.61
N TYR A 17 -2.89 -7.63 2.69
CA TYR A 17 -1.94 -8.74 2.63
C TYR A 17 -2.53 -9.95 1.91
N ALA A 18 -3.70 -10.40 2.33
CA ALA A 18 -4.36 -11.55 1.73
C ALA A 18 -4.61 -11.34 0.22
N GLY A 19 -5.04 -10.13 -0.18
CA GLY A 19 -5.22 -9.77 -1.59
C GLY A 19 -3.92 -9.83 -2.39
N ALA A 20 -2.84 -9.31 -1.83
CA ALA A 20 -1.53 -9.36 -2.47
C ALA A 20 -1.02 -10.82 -2.60
N MET A 21 -1.20 -11.63 -1.55
CA MET A 21 -0.84 -13.05 -1.58
C MET A 21 -1.63 -13.83 -2.64
N ALA A 22 -2.95 -13.60 -2.72
CA ALA A 22 -3.80 -14.23 -3.72
C ALA A 22 -3.35 -13.88 -5.14
N ALA A 23 -3.09 -12.59 -5.41
CA ALA A 23 -2.62 -12.15 -6.72
C ALA A 23 -1.26 -12.76 -7.10
N MET A 24 -0.34 -12.87 -6.14
CA MET A 24 0.97 -13.52 -6.39
C MET A 24 0.80 -15.02 -6.67
N GLN A 25 -0.06 -15.70 -5.93
CA GLN A 25 -0.36 -17.11 -6.15
C GLN A 25 -0.98 -17.33 -7.54
N GLU A 26 -1.95 -16.51 -7.94
CA GLU A 26 -2.57 -16.54 -9.27
C GLU A 26 -1.54 -16.30 -10.39
N ALA A 27 -0.57 -15.41 -10.15
CA ALA A 27 0.51 -15.14 -11.09
C ALA A 27 1.65 -16.17 -11.08
N GLY A 28 1.58 -17.19 -10.23
CA GLY A 28 2.64 -18.19 -10.06
C GLY A 28 3.95 -17.62 -9.49
N VAL A 29 3.87 -16.50 -8.78
CA VAL A 29 5.03 -15.85 -8.16
C VAL A 29 5.18 -16.35 -6.71
N PRO A 30 6.27 -17.07 -6.39
CA PRO A 30 6.47 -17.57 -5.04
C PRO A 30 6.75 -16.41 -4.09
N PHE A 31 6.15 -16.46 -2.91
CA PHE A 31 6.42 -15.54 -1.82
C PHE A 31 7.16 -16.26 -0.69
N GLU A 32 8.22 -15.65 -0.20
CA GLU A 32 9.00 -16.14 0.93
C GLU A 32 8.79 -15.20 2.12
N ASP A 33 8.55 -15.74 3.31
CA ASP A 33 8.30 -14.94 4.54
C ASP A 33 9.41 -13.92 4.84
N LYS A 34 10.66 -14.24 4.50
CA LYS A 34 11.79 -13.31 4.61
C LYS A 34 11.67 -12.04 3.76
N ARG A 35 10.73 -12.02 2.79
CA ARG A 35 10.42 -10.87 1.94
C ARG A 35 9.30 -9.99 2.50
N PHE A 36 8.78 -10.36 3.67
CA PHE A 36 7.86 -9.54 4.41
C PHE A 36 8.65 -8.57 5.30
N ILE A 37 8.39 -7.26 5.15
CA ILE A 37 9.03 -6.24 5.98
C ILE A 37 7.97 -5.66 6.92
N GLU A 38 8.13 -5.90 8.20
CA GLU A 38 7.31 -5.24 9.21
C GLU A 38 7.94 -3.89 9.57
N THR A 39 7.16 -2.82 9.52
CA THR A 39 7.61 -1.48 9.90
C THR A 39 6.49 -0.70 10.57
N ARG A 40 6.84 0.35 11.30
CA ARG A 40 5.85 1.30 11.82
C ARG A 40 5.20 2.06 10.67
N PHE A 41 3.92 2.39 10.81
CA PHE A 41 3.19 3.20 9.83
C PHE A 41 3.69 4.66 9.85
N SER A 42 4.91 4.86 9.39
CA SER A 42 5.55 6.17 9.31
C SER A 42 6.62 6.19 8.22
N LEU A 43 6.83 7.36 7.64
CA LEU A 43 7.85 7.59 6.63
C LEU A 43 9.25 7.17 7.13
N LYS A 44 9.61 7.60 8.35
CA LYS A 44 10.91 7.25 8.94
C LYS A 44 11.04 5.75 9.22
N GLY A 45 10.01 5.11 9.74
CA GLY A 45 10.00 3.67 9.98
C GLY A 45 10.22 2.89 8.69
N ALA A 46 9.47 3.23 7.64
CA ALA A 46 9.62 2.63 6.32
C ALA A 46 11.03 2.85 5.75
N TYR A 47 11.58 4.04 5.87
CA TYR A 47 12.94 4.36 5.44
C TYR A 47 13.99 3.47 6.13
N ASP A 48 13.97 3.41 7.47
CA ASP A 48 14.96 2.66 8.25
C ASP A 48 14.89 1.16 7.95
N THR A 49 13.67 0.58 7.93
CA THR A 49 13.49 -0.86 7.68
C THR A 49 13.81 -1.25 6.23
N THR A 50 13.51 -0.38 5.26
CA THR A 50 13.89 -0.63 3.86
C THR A 50 15.39 -0.69 3.69
N ARG A 51 16.14 0.23 4.29
CA ARG A 51 17.61 0.21 4.25
C ARG A 51 18.19 -1.08 4.83
N ALA A 52 17.67 -1.51 5.98
CA ALA A 52 18.10 -2.76 6.62
C ALA A 52 17.79 -3.97 5.73
N PHE A 53 16.59 -4.02 5.15
CA PHE A 53 16.17 -5.10 4.26
C PHE A 53 17.04 -5.20 2.99
N PHE A 54 17.20 -4.11 2.26
CA PHE A 54 17.97 -4.09 1.01
C PHE A 54 19.48 -4.29 1.21
N ALA A 55 19.97 -4.16 2.43
CA ALA A 55 21.36 -4.53 2.75
C ALA A 55 21.59 -6.05 2.65
N THR A 56 20.54 -6.86 2.80
CA THR A 56 20.63 -8.34 2.78
C THR A 56 19.85 -8.98 1.64
N GLN A 57 18.85 -8.31 1.07
CA GLN A 57 17.94 -8.81 0.02
C GLN A 57 18.05 -7.92 -1.23
N SER A 58 19.21 -7.91 -1.85
CA SER A 58 19.52 -7.02 -2.98
C SER A 58 18.88 -7.41 -4.31
N ASP A 59 18.30 -8.60 -4.40
CA ASP A 59 17.63 -9.16 -5.59
C ASP A 59 16.16 -8.74 -5.75
N THR A 60 15.64 -7.94 -4.81
CA THR A 60 14.25 -7.47 -4.84
C THR A 60 14.05 -6.42 -5.92
N THR A 61 13.08 -6.66 -6.82
CA THR A 61 12.77 -5.80 -7.97
C THR A 61 11.43 -5.08 -7.87
N ALA A 62 10.58 -5.42 -6.90
CA ALA A 62 9.31 -4.75 -6.69
C ALA A 62 8.91 -4.75 -5.21
N VAL A 63 8.26 -3.67 -4.77
CA VAL A 63 7.77 -3.50 -3.40
C VAL A 63 6.31 -3.04 -3.42
N PHE A 64 5.44 -3.81 -2.77
CA PHE A 64 4.07 -3.40 -2.48
C PHE A 64 4.01 -2.80 -1.07
N CYS A 65 3.59 -1.55 -0.98
CA CYS A 65 3.47 -0.82 0.27
C CYS A 65 2.01 -0.71 0.70
N MET A 66 1.74 -0.92 1.99
CA MET A 66 0.39 -0.87 2.56
C MET A 66 -0.18 0.55 2.65
N SER A 67 0.63 1.58 2.36
CA SER A 67 0.18 2.96 2.22
C SER A 67 1.16 3.79 1.40
N ASP A 68 0.69 4.94 0.91
CA ASP A 68 1.53 5.90 0.18
C ASP A 68 2.61 6.52 1.09
N THR A 69 2.31 6.76 2.35
CA THR A 69 3.31 7.26 3.32
C THR A 69 4.49 6.31 3.47
N VAL A 70 4.20 5.01 3.47
CA VAL A 70 5.24 3.98 3.50
C VAL A 70 6.00 3.93 2.18
N ALA A 71 5.29 3.99 1.05
CA ALA A 71 5.91 4.02 -0.27
C ALA A 71 6.91 5.18 -0.41
N MET A 72 6.58 6.36 0.12
CA MET A 72 7.51 7.51 0.17
C MET A 72 8.78 7.20 0.95
N GLY A 73 8.67 6.54 2.11
CA GLY A 73 9.82 6.14 2.91
C GLY A 73 10.69 5.10 2.20
N VAL A 74 10.05 4.13 1.53
CA VAL A 74 10.72 3.11 0.70
C VAL A 74 11.48 3.77 -0.46
N ILE A 75 10.81 4.62 -1.24
CA ILE A 75 11.44 5.29 -2.40
C ILE A 75 12.64 6.13 -1.93
N ARG A 76 12.47 6.88 -0.85
CA ARG A 76 13.56 7.68 -0.30
C ARG A 76 14.75 6.81 0.12
N ALA A 77 14.53 5.69 0.79
CA ALA A 77 15.58 4.75 1.18
C ALA A 77 16.30 4.16 -0.03
N LEU A 78 15.56 3.72 -1.06
CA LEU A 78 16.11 3.20 -2.30
C LEU A 78 16.98 4.23 -3.00
N THR A 79 16.50 5.47 -3.13
CA THR A 79 17.25 6.58 -3.74
C THR A 79 18.56 6.85 -2.99
N ASP A 80 18.55 6.89 -1.66
CA ASP A 80 19.77 7.11 -0.85
C ASP A 80 20.75 5.92 -0.91
N MET A 81 20.27 4.75 -1.33
CA MET A 81 21.09 3.57 -1.59
C MET A 81 21.56 3.47 -3.06
N GLY A 82 21.27 4.49 -3.88
CA GLY A 82 21.65 4.54 -5.29
C GLY A 82 20.81 3.64 -6.20
N ARG A 83 19.64 3.17 -5.73
CA ARG A 83 18.67 2.39 -6.52
C ARG A 83 17.69 3.32 -7.20
N ARG A 84 17.45 3.10 -8.49
CA ARG A 84 16.47 3.86 -9.27
C ARG A 84 15.08 3.26 -9.13
N VAL A 85 14.09 4.13 -9.04
CA VAL A 85 12.68 3.76 -9.06
C VAL A 85 12.06 4.43 -10.30
N PRO A 86 11.50 3.66 -11.24
CA PRO A 86 11.16 2.23 -11.17
C PRO A 86 12.24 1.27 -11.73
N GLU A 87 13.32 1.73 -12.37
CA GLU A 87 14.19 0.91 -13.24
C GLU A 87 14.86 -0.25 -12.50
N ASP A 88 15.28 -0.06 -11.26
CA ASP A 88 15.89 -1.12 -10.45
C ASP A 88 14.88 -1.76 -9.49
N VAL A 89 13.92 -0.97 -8.97
CA VAL A 89 12.88 -1.43 -8.05
C VAL A 89 11.57 -0.68 -8.29
N GLY A 90 10.54 -1.38 -8.74
CA GLY A 90 9.18 -0.84 -8.82
C GLY A 90 8.56 -0.71 -7.43
N VAL A 91 7.84 0.38 -7.18
CA VAL A 91 7.16 0.63 -5.89
C VAL A 91 5.72 1.02 -6.12
N ILE A 92 4.80 0.29 -5.49
CA ILE A 92 3.37 0.62 -5.49
C ILE A 92 2.90 0.95 -4.07
N GLY A 93 2.12 2.02 -3.94
CA GLY A 93 1.49 2.45 -2.69
C GLY A 93 0.03 2.02 -2.56
N PHE A 94 -0.60 2.52 -1.51
CA PHE A 94 -2.03 2.35 -1.24
C PHE A 94 -2.54 3.63 -0.56
N ASP A 95 -3.77 4.00 -0.77
CA ASP A 95 -4.63 5.07 -0.29
C ASP A 95 -4.91 6.15 -1.35
N GLY A 96 -3.96 6.50 -2.21
CA GLY A 96 -4.12 7.56 -3.23
C GLY A 96 -4.06 8.97 -2.63
N ILE A 97 -3.26 9.18 -1.59
CA ILE A 97 -3.13 10.50 -0.97
C ILE A 97 -2.60 11.54 -1.95
N GLU A 98 -2.95 12.82 -1.74
CA GLU A 98 -2.58 13.91 -2.65
C GLU A 98 -1.07 13.98 -2.89
N MET A 99 -0.27 13.82 -1.83
CA MET A 99 1.18 13.89 -1.90
C MET A 99 1.78 12.87 -2.88
N SER A 100 1.14 11.71 -3.08
CA SER A 100 1.61 10.69 -4.03
C SER A 100 1.65 11.20 -5.49
N LYS A 101 0.85 12.23 -5.81
CA LYS A 101 0.79 12.87 -7.14
C LYS A 101 1.96 13.84 -7.39
N PHE A 102 2.54 14.35 -6.32
CA PHE A 102 3.61 15.37 -6.35
C PHE A 102 4.97 14.84 -5.90
N PHE A 103 5.03 13.60 -5.48
CA PHE A 103 6.28 12.95 -5.10
C PHE A 103 7.15 12.68 -6.34
N VAL A 104 8.44 12.46 -6.15
CA VAL A 104 9.37 12.13 -7.25
C VAL A 104 10.08 10.81 -6.95
N PRO A 105 9.86 9.79 -7.79
CA PRO A 105 8.86 9.69 -8.88
C PRO A 105 7.43 9.74 -8.36
N ARG A 106 6.45 10.12 -9.20
CA ARG A 106 5.02 10.09 -8.85
C ARG A 106 4.60 8.65 -8.53
N ILE A 107 3.95 8.45 -7.40
CA ILE A 107 3.70 7.11 -6.86
C ILE A 107 2.49 6.47 -7.51
N THR A 108 2.68 5.33 -8.16
CA THR A 108 1.61 4.39 -8.53
C THR A 108 0.97 3.88 -7.26
N THR A 109 -0.37 3.96 -7.16
CA THR A 109 -1.09 3.65 -5.92
C THR A 109 -2.48 3.09 -6.18
N ILE A 110 -3.03 2.39 -5.21
CA ILE A 110 -4.44 2.00 -5.19
C ILE A 110 -5.21 3.13 -4.52
N GLU A 111 -5.91 3.94 -5.34
CA GLU A 111 -6.67 5.09 -4.87
C GLU A 111 -8.03 4.65 -4.32
N GLN A 112 -8.29 5.01 -3.06
CA GLN A 112 -9.58 4.80 -2.41
C GLN A 112 -10.54 5.92 -2.79
N PRO A 113 -11.80 5.63 -3.18
CA PRO A 113 -12.81 6.65 -3.48
C PRO A 113 -13.40 7.24 -2.19
N ILE A 114 -12.61 8.04 -1.48
CA ILE A 114 -12.92 8.54 -0.12
C ILE A 114 -14.26 9.28 -0.07
N ASP A 115 -14.57 10.10 -1.08
CA ASP A 115 -15.83 10.86 -1.14
C ASP A 115 -17.05 9.92 -1.23
N GLU A 116 -16.93 8.84 -1.98
CA GLU A 116 -18.00 7.84 -2.12
C GLU A 116 -18.15 7.03 -0.82
N ILE A 117 -17.02 6.60 -0.24
CA ILE A 117 -17.01 5.91 1.06
C ILE A 117 -17.67 6.78 2.13
N ALA A 118 -17.30 8.06 2.23
CA ALA A 118 -17.86 9.00 3.20
C ALA A 118 -19.38 9.18 2.99
N ARG A 119 -19.80 9.38 1.74
CA ARG A 119 -21.23 9.54 1.39
C ARG A 119 -22.06 8.32 1.76
N GLU A 120 -21.59 7.13 1.39
CA GLU A 120 -22.28 5.88 1.70
C GLU A 120 -22.31 5.59 3.21
N SER A 121 -21.23 5.91 3.93
CA SER A 121 -21.17 5.77 5.38
C SER A 121 -22.23 6.63 6.08
N VAL A 122 -22.33 7.91 5.70
CA VAL A 122 -23.35 8.81 6.24
C VAL A 122 -24.76 8.32 5.88
N ARG A 123 -24.98 7.88 4.63
CA ARG A 123 -26.28 7.36 4.19
C ARG A 123 -26.71 6.14 4.99
N VAL A 124 -25.82 5.20 5.24
CA VAL A 124 -26.12 4.03 6.08
C VAL A 124 -26.46 4.45 7.51
N LEU A 125 -25.67 5.38 8.09
CA LEU A 125 -25.91 5.88 9.43
C LEU A 125 -27.30 6.56 9.55
N MET A 126 -27.67 7.41 8.61
CA MET A 126 -28.98 8.07 8.60
C MET A 126 -30.12 7.06 8.44
N ASP A 127 -29.97 6.08 7.54
CA ASP A 127 -30.95 4.99 7.38
C ASP A 127 -31.16 4.20 8.68
N MET A 128 -30.12 3.97 9.46
CA MET A 128 -30.23 3.30 10.77
C MET A 128 -30.95 4.17 11.81
N LEU A 129 -30.60 5.45 11.87
CA LEU A 129 -31.17 6.37 12.88
C LEU A 129 -32.61 6.78 12.60
N GLU A 130 -32.96 7.10 11.36
CA GLU A 130 -34.25 7.63 10.99
C GLU A 130 -35.26 6.53 10.63
N ASN A 131 -34.79 5.46 9.99
CA ASN A 131 -35.65 4.43 9.44
C ASN A 131 -35.57 3.09 10.19
N GLY A 132 -34.74 3.00 11.23
CA GLY A 132 -34.56 1.76 12.00
C GLY A 132 -34.01 0.58 11.17
N ARG A 133 -33.36 0.86 10.04
CA ARG A 133 -32.81 -0.19 9.17
C ARG A 133 -31.57 -0.83 9.80
N PRO A 134 -31.37 -2.14 9.61
CA PRO A 134 -30.16 -2.79 10.11
C PRO A 134 -28.92 -2.28 9.37
N PRO A 135 -27.70 -2.39 9.98
CA PRO A 135 -26.44 -2.09 9.30
C PRO A 135 -26.28 -2.99 8.07
N ARG A 136 -25.69 -2.42 7.02
CA ARG A 136 -25.41 -3.16 5.78
C ARG A 136 -23.96 -2.99 5.37
N HIS A 137 -23.41 -4.02 4.77
CA HIS A 137 -22.09 -4.01 4.19
C HIS A 137 -22.15 -3.47 2.76
N ILE A 138 -21.37 -2.43 2.47
CA ILE A 138 -21.23 -1.84 1.13
C ILE A 138 -19.77 -1.95 0.71
N VAL A 139 -19.53 -2.50 -0.47
CA VAL A 139 -18.20 -2.55 -1.08
C VAL A 139 -18.11 -1.43 -2.12
N VAL A 140 -17.16 -0.54 -1.93
CA VAL A 140 -16.84 0.54 -2.87
C VAL A 140 -15.53 0.19 -3.56
N PRO A 141 -15.48 0.04 -4.90
CA PRO A 141 -14.29 -0.42 -5.60
C PRO A 141 -13.20 0.66 -5.63
N ALA A 142 -12.00 0.30 -5.22
CA ALA A 142 -10.80 1.11 -5.39
C ALA A 142 -10.26 1.00 -6.83
N LYS A 143 -9.39 1.95 -7.24
CA LYS A 143 -8.79 1.98 -8.58
C LYS A 143 -7.27 2.07 -8.50
N VAL A 144 -6.60 1.35 -9.39
CA VAL A 144 -5.15 1.51 -9.56
C VAL A 144 -4.88 2.78 -10.36
N GLN A 145 -4.08 3.68 -9.82
CA GLN A 145 -3.57 4.88 -10.49
C GLN A 145 -2.13 4.63 -10.90
N MET A 146 -1.94 4.26 -12.16
CA MET A 146 -0.61 4.05 -12.72
C MET A 146 0.12 5.39 -12.88
N ARG A 147 1.37 5.46 -12.38
CA ARG A 147 2.22 6.64 -12.47
C ARG A 147 3.67 6.23 -12.77
N GLU A 148 4.66 6.91 -12.17
CA GLU A 148 6.08 6.77 -12.54
C GLU A 148 6.84 5.73 -11.71
N SER A 149 6.33 5.30 -10.57
CA SER A 149 7.07 4.42 -9.64
C SER A 149 6.97 2.92 -9.96
N VAL A 150 6.27 2.56 -11.04
CA VAL A 150 6.16 1.19 -11.58
C VAL A 150 6.27 1.24 -13.09
#